data_d6bd01888e7a2c30e8cf8178ca3897b2
#
_entry.id   d6bd01888e7a2c30e8cf8178ca3897b2
#
_cell.length_a   1.000
_cell.length_b   1.000
_cell.length_c   1.000
_cell.angle_alpha   90.00
_cell.angle_beta   90.00
_cell.angle_gamma   90.00
#
_symmetry.space_group_name_H-M   'P 1'
#
loop_
_entity.id
_entity.type
_entity.pdbx_description
1 polymer ?
#
loop_
_entity_poly.entity_id
_entity_poly.type
_entity_poly.pdbx_seq_one_letter_code
_entity_poly.pdbx_strand_id
1 'polypeptide(L)'
;MLLIGKKQRLKAIRFAPEGVFLDDGAEGVLLPRKQVPAGLRTDDEVEVFIYNDGDGAIMATAMEPKGVLDDIVALEVINVTPNGAYLQLGIPKDVFLHKSQIRNIAEPGDIKVVKLILDYDGRLAATELIESWLDNAELTVVEKEQVA
;
A
#
# COMPACT_ATOMS: atom_id res chain seq x y z
N MET A 1 -10.92 -13.69 0.57
CA MET A 1 -11.15 -12.24 0.63
C MET A 1 -9.82 -11.49 0.52
N LEU A 2 -9.77 -10.44 -0.30
CA LEU A 2 -8.57 -9.63 -0.43
C LEU A 2 -8.43 -8.64 0.71
N LEU A 3 -7.18 -8.45 1.18
CA LEU A 3 -6.85 -7.48 2.20
C LEU A 3 -5.99 -6.38 1.58
N ILE A 4 -6.55 -5.19 1.41
CA ILE A 4 -5.83 -4.03 0.85
C ILE A 4 -4.65 -3.67 1.74
N GLY A 5 -3.51 -3.41 1.12
CA GLY A 5 -2.28 -3.07 1.84
C GLY A 5 -1.50 -4.26 2.37
N LYS A 6 -1.88 -5.49 2.01
CA LYS A 6 -1.25 -6.72 2.47
C LYS A 6 -0.70 -7.53 1.31
N LYS A 7 0.36 -8.30 1.60
CA LYS A 7 0.85 -9.33 0.65
C LYS A 7 0.04 -10.58 0.81
N GLN A 8 -0.30 -11.21 -0.31
CA GLN A 8 -1.12 -12.42 -0.33
C GLN A 8 -0.67 -13.33 -1.45
N ARG A 9 -0.82 -14.64 -1.25
CA ARG A 9 -0.59 -15.62 -2.31
C ARG A 9 -1.94 -15.96 -2.92
N LEU A 10 -2.08 -15.71 -4.21
CA LEU A 10 -3.33 -15.92 -4.93
C LEU A 10 -3.09 -16.81 -6.15
N LYS A 11 -4.10 -17.61 -6.52
CA LYS A 11 -4.03 -18.48 -7.67
C LYS A 11 -4.36 -17.74 -8.95
N ALA A 12 -3.61 -18.04 -10.03
CA ALA A 12 -3.92 -17.55 -11.37
C ALA A 12 -5.16 -18.28 -11.88
N ILE A 13 -6.21 -17.55 -12.24
CA ILE A 13 -7.45 -18.16 -12.72
C ILE A 13 -7.71 -17.92 -14.20
N ARG A 14 -7.21 -16.82 -14.77
CA ARG A 14 -7.50 -16.49 -16.17
C ARG A 14 -6.43 -15.57 -16.72
N PHE A 15 -5.97 -15.87 -17.93
CA PHE A 15 -5.00 -15.04 -18.65
C PHE A 15 -5.75 -14.16 -19.66
N ALA A 16 -5.31 -12.91 -19.82
CA ALA A 16 -5.87 -11.95 -20.73
C ALA A 16 -4.74 -11.08 -21.32
N PRO A 17 -5.01 -10.29 -22.38
CA PRO A 17 -3.97 -9.41 -22.94
C PRO A 17 -3.38 -8.42 -21.93
N GLU A 18 -4.19 -7.95 -20.98
CA GLU A 18 -3.76 -7.00 -19.93
C GLU A 18 -2.88 -7.65 -18.86
N GLY A 19 -2.94 -8.95 -18.68
CA GLY A 19 -2.20 -9.67 -17.65
C GLY A 19 -2.89 -10.93 -17.22
N VAL A 20 -2.77 -11.28 -15.94
CA VAL A 20 -3.42 -12.45 -15.37
C VAL A 20 -4.38 -12.02 -14.27
N PHE A 21 -5.58 -12.62 -14.25
CA PHE A 21 -6.52 -12.43 -13.16
C PHE A 21 -6.27 -13.49 -12.09
N LEU A 22 -6.17 -13.00 -10.84
CA LEU A 22 -5.89 -13.83 -9.67
C LEU A 22 -7.18 -14.02 -8.87
N ASP A 23 -7.30 -15.16 -8.22
CA ASP A 23 -8.53 -15.54 -7.51
C ASP A 23 -8.77 -14.66 -6.28
N ASP A 24 -9.80 -13.84 -6.34
CA ASP A 24 -10.28 -13.02 -5.23
C ASP A 24 -11.63 -13.50 -4.68
N GLY A 25 -12.08 -14.68 -5.13
CA GLY A 25 -13.38 -15.23 -4.79
C GLY A 25 -14.51 -14.72 -5.67
N ALA A 26 -14.23 -13.89 -6.66
CA ALA A 26 -15.20 -13.31 -7.60
C ALA A 26 -14.62 -13.29 -9.02
N GLU A 27 -14.67 -12.16 -9.72
CA GLU A 27 -14.19 -12.06 -11.10
C GLU A 27 -12.67 -12.10 -11.23
N GLY A 28 -11.96 -11.80 -10.16
CA GLY A 28 -10.52 -11.80 -10.12
C GLY A 28 -9.92 -10.41 -10.04
N VAL A 29 -8.71 -10.33 -9.49
CA VAL A 29 -7.92 -9.10 -9.43
C VAL A 29 -6.81 -9.19 -10.46
N LEU A 30 -6.56 -8.10 -11.19
CA LEU A 30 -5.58 -8.08 -12.27
C LEU A 30 -4.16 -7.89 -11.74
N LEU A 31 -3.25 -8.78 -12.18
CA LEU A 31 -1.81 -8.58 -12.11
C LEU A 31 -1.35 -8.16 -13.50
N PRO A 32 -0.77 -6.95 -13.67
CA PRO A 32 -0.41 -6.44 -14.99
C PRO A 32 0.57 -7.35 -15.74
N ARG A 33 0.41 -7.41 -17.05
CA ARG A 33 1.18 -8.31 -17.93
C ARG A 33 2.69 -8.24 -17.72
N LYS A 34 3.24 -7.04 -17.53
CA LYS A 34 4.68 -6.85 -17.35
C LYS A 34 5.21 -7.48 -16.06
N GLN A 35 4.34 -7.75 -15.12
CA GLN A 35 4.71 -8.29 -13.80
C GLN A 35 4.41 -9.78 -13.67
N VAL A 36 3.80 -10.40 -14.68
CA VAL A 36 3.46 -11.82 -14.64
C VAL A 36 4.75 -12.63 -14.72
N PRO A 37 5.02 -13.54 -13.74
CA PRO A 37 6.21 -14.39 -13.80
C PRO A 37 6.23 -15.29 -15.04
N ALA A 38 7.41 -15.45 -15.62
CA ALA A 38 7.57 -16.37 -16.77
C ALA A 38 7.20 -17.79 -16.36
N GLY A 39 6.44 -18.47 -17.21
CA GLY A 39 6.03 -19.85 -16.96
C GLY A 39 4.86 -20.03 -16.02
N LEU A 40 4.23 -18.93 -15.57
CA LEU A 40 3.05 -19.03 -14.71
C LEU A 40 1.91 -19.70 -15.47
N ARG A 41 1.25 -20.66 -14.82
CA ARG A 41 0.11 -21.40 -15.37
C ARG A 41 -1.14 -21.20 -14.53
N THR A 42 -2.29 -21.54 -15.10
CA THR A 42 -3.57 -21.56 -14.36
C THR A 42 -3.40 -22.44 -13.11
N ASP A 43 -3.93 -21.98 -12.00
CA ASP A 43 -3.87 -22.59 -10.67
C ASP A 43 -2.52 -22.46 -9.96
N ASP A 44 -1.49 -21.93 -10.61
CA ASP A 44 -0.25 -21.60 -9.91
C ASP A 44 -0.50 -20.43 -8.96
N GLU A 45 0.18 -20.43 -7.83
CA GLU A 45 0.11 -19.31 -6.88
C GLU A 45 1.21 -18.29 -7.14
N VAL A 46 0.89 -17.03 -6.92
CA VAL A 46 1.85 -15.93 -6.97
C VAL A 46 1.64 -15.02 -5.78
N GLU A 47 2.75 -14.56 -5.18
CA GLU A 47 2.69 -13.60 -4.09
C GLU A 47 2.57 -12.19 -4.66
N VAL A 48 1.53 -11.47 -4.22
CA VAL A 48 1.26 -10.11 -4.69
C VAL A 48 0.91 -9.20 -3.53
N PHE A 49 1.08 -7.90 -3.75
CA PHE A 49 0.62 -6.85 -2.85
C PHE A 49 -0.67 -6.27 -3.43
N ILE A 50 -1.69 -6.11 -2.61
CA ILE A 50 -3.01 -5.60 -3.03
C ILE A 50 -3.14 -4.14 -2.64
N TYR A 51 -3.52 -3.30 -3.60
CA TYR A 51 -3.66 -1.86 -3.40
C TYR A 51 -4.83 -1.30 -4.23
N ASN A 52 -5.16 -0.02 -4.00
CA ASN A 52 -6.17 0.69 -4.79
C ASN A 52 -5.47 1.60 -5.80
N ASP A 53 -5.94 1.62 -7.05
CA ASP A 53 -5.47 2.61 -8.02
C ASP A 53 -6.13 3.98 -7.77
N GLY A 54 -5.84 4.97 -8.64
CA GLY A 54 -6.35 6.33 -8.47
C GLY A 54 -7.87 6.45 -8.51
N ASP A 55 -8.55 5.50 -9.16
CA ASP A 55 -10.01 5.44 -9.24
C ASP A 55 -10.63 4.57 -8.15
N GLY A 56 -9.81 4.02 -7.26
CA GLY A 56 -10.27 3.15 -6.19
C GLY A 56 -10.42 1.69 -6.59
N ALA A 57 -10.10 1.33 -7.84
CA ALA A 57 -10.14 -0.07 -8.27
C ALA A 57 -9.05 -0.88 -7.55
N ILE A 58 -9.38 -2.12 -7.19
CA ILE A 58 -8.44 -2.99 -6.51
C ILE A 58 -7.49 -3.62 -7.53
N MET A 59 -6.19 -3.51 -7.27
CA MET A 59 -5.12 -3.98 -8.15
C MET A 59 -4.14 -4.85 -7.39
N ALA A 60 -3.45 -5.72 -8.13
CA ALA A 60 -2.34 -6.52 -7.61
C ALA A 60 -1.02 -6.08 -8.24
N THR A 61 0.06 -6.15 -7.48
CA THR A 61 1.40 -5.92 -8.01
C THR A 61 2.37 -6.97 -7.45
N ALA A 62 3.29 -7.41 -8.30
CA ALA A 62 4.39 -8.27 -7.88
C ALA A 62 5.59 -7.46 -7.37
N MET A 63 5.54 -6.12 -7.48
CA MET A 63 6.58 -5.25 -6.94
C MET A 63 6.59 -5.28 -5.42
N GLU A 64 7.78 -5.18 -4.84
CA GLU A 64 7.94 -5.21 -3.39
C GLU A 64 7.66 -3.82 -2.81
N PRO A 65 6.60 -3.65 -1.98
CA PRO A 65 6.35 -2.37 -1.33
C PRO A 65 7.38 -2.12 -0.23
N LYS A 66 7.60 -0.85 0.09
CA LYS A 66 8.48 -0.46 1.20
C LYS A 66 7.89 -0.76 2.57
N GLY A 67 6.62 -1.08 2.62
CA GLY A 67 5.91 -1.49 3.82
C GLY A 67 4.49 -1.94 3.47
N VAL A 68 3.84 -2.58 4.43
CA VAL A 68 2.46 -3.05 4.30
C VAL A 68 1.57 -2.33 5.31
N LEU A 69 0.27 -2.57 5.23
CA LEU A 69 -0.71 -1.97 6.15
C LEU A 69 -0.27 -2.15 7.61
N ASP A 70 -0.39 -1.08 8.37
CA ASP A 70 -0.01 -0.95 9.77
C ASP A 70 1.48 -0.78 10.05
N ASP A 71 2.35 -0.93 9.05
CA ASP A 71 3.77 -0.66 9.23
C ASP A 71 4.04 0.84 9.44
N ILE A 72 5.05 1.13 10.24
CA ILE A 72 5.61 2.48 10.39
C ILE A 72 6.89 2.49 9.58
N VAL A 73 6.95 3.34 8.55
CA VAL A 73 8.03 3.33 7.58
C VAL A 73 8.46 4.76 7.21
N ALA A 74 9.69 4.90 6.73
CA ALA A 74 10.21 6.17 6.21
C ALA A 74 10.05 6.17 4.69
N LEU A 75 9.30 7.13 4.16
CA LEU A 75 9.02 7.24 2.73
C LEU A 75 9.40 8.61 2.20
N GLU A 76 9.83 8.65 0.93
CA GLU A 76 10.19 9.89 0.27
C GLU A 76 8.97 10.59 -0.31
N VAL A 77 8.88 11.90 -0.09
CA VAL A 77 7.86 12.75 -0.70
C VAL A 77 8.21 12.95 -2.18
N ILE A 78 7.31 12.54 -3.07
CA ILE A 78 7.50 12.66 -4.52
C ILE A 78 6.85 13.93 -5.05
N ASN A 79 5.67 14.27 -4.55
CA ASN A 79 4.91 15.42 -5.02
C ASN A 79 4.07 16.00 -3.90
N VAL A 80 3.82 17.30 -3.96
CA VAL A 80 2.99 18.00 -2.97
C VAL A 80 1.90 18.78 -3.70
N THR A 81 0.68 18.70 -3.18
CA THR A 81 -0.49 19.40 -3.69
C THR A 81 -1.15 20.17 -2.54
N PRO A 82 -2.10 21.08 -2.82
CA PRO A 82 -2.85 21.74 -1.74
C PRO A 82 -3.59 20.79 -0.81
N ASN A 83 -3.87 19.56 -1.26
CA ASN A 83 -4.60 18.56 -0.47
C ASN A 83 -3.71 17.64 0.34
N GLY A 84 -2.41 17.64 0.08
CA GLY A 84 -1.47 16.77 0.80
C GLY A 84 -0.27 16.40 -0.03
N ALA A 85 0.38 15.31 0.33
CA ALA A 85 1.62 14.86 -0.31
C ALA A 85 1.48 13.43 -0.81
N TYR A 86 2.23 13.11 -1.88
CA TYR A 86 2.35 11.75 -2.41
C TYR A 86 3.71 11.20 -2.03
N LEU A 87 3.72 10.00 -1.45
CA LEU A 87 4.92 9.34 -0.94
C LEU A 87 5.19 8.07 -1.75
N GLN A 88 6.46 7.78 -2.00
CA GLN A 88 6.88 6.63 -2.78
C GLN A 88 6.82 5.35 -1.94
N LEU A 89 5.86 4.47 -2.25
CA LEU A 89 5.73 3.19 -1.58
C LEU A 89 6.54 2.07 -2.27
N GLY A 90 7.01 2.31 -3.50
CA GLY A 90 7.76 1.32 -4.26
C GLY A 90 6.91 0.42 -5.15
N ILE A 91 5.64 0.75 -5.31
CA ILE A 91 4.68 0.07 -6.20
C ILE A 91 4.23 1.05 -7.29
N PRO A 92 3.41 0.64 -8.27
CA PRO A 92 3.02 1.54 -9.37
C PRO A 92 2.27 2.79 -8.94
N LYS A 93 1.71 2.81 -7.72
CA LYS A 93 0.97 3.97 -7.21
C LYS A 93 1.66 4.52 -5.96
N ASP A 94 1.76 5.85 -5.85
CA ASP A 94 2.22 6.52 -4.64
C ASP A 94 1.12 6.49 -3.58
N VAL A 95 1.50 6.48 -2.29
CA VAL A 95 0.54 6.54 -1.20
C VAL A 95 0.31 7.99 -0.82
N PHE A 96 -0.96 8.34 -0.53
CA PHE A 96 -1.35 9.72 -0.24
C PHE A 96 -1.28 10.01 1.26
N LEU A 97 -0.66 11.15 1.60
CA LEU A 97 -0.61 11.71 2.95
C LEU A 97 -1.49 12.97 2.93
N HIS A 98 -2.75 12.83 3.37
CA HIS A 98 -3.70 13.92 3.36
C HIS A 98 -3.23 15.07 4.27
N LYS A 99 -3.54 16.31 3.91
CA LYS A 99 -3.13 17.51 4.67
C LYS A 99 -3.53 17.45 6.15
N SER A 100 -4.67 16.83 6.47
CA SER A 100 -5.12 16.65 7.86
C SER A 100 -4.25 15.68 8.65
N GLN A 101 -3.43 14.89 8.00
CA GLN A 101 -2.56 13.88 8.60
C GLN A 101 -1.09 14.28 8.59
N ILE A 102 -0.78 15.48 8.11
CA ILE A 102 0.59 16.00 8.07
C ILE A 102 0.91 16.71 9.38
N ARG A 103 2.02 16.35 10.00
CA ARG A 103 2.51 17.01 11.21
C ARG A 103 3.38 18.23 10.88
N ASN A 104 4.23 18.09 9.87
CA ASN A 104 5.16 19.14 9.44
C ASN A 104 5.03 19.35 7.93
N ILE A 105 5.28 20.56 7.46
CA ILE A 105 5.22 20.91 6.04
C ILE A 105 6.05 19.90 5.23
N ALA A 106 5.46 19.40 4.15
CA ALA A 106 6.10 18.44 3.25
C ALA A 106 6.63 19.14 2.01
N GLU A 107 7.84 18.77 1.59
CA GLU A 107 8.44 19.24 0.34
C GLU A 107 8.97 18.03 -0.45
N PRO A 108 8.94 18.07 -1.79
CA PRO A 108 9.49 16.97 -2.58
C PRO A 108 10.94 16.67 -2.18
N GLY A 109 11.27 15.40 -2.04
CA GLY A 109 12.58 14.95 -1.58
C GLY A 109 12.69 14.72 -0.08
N ASP A 110 11.76 15.23 0.71
CA ASP A 110 11.74 14.98 2.15
C ASP A 110 11.50 13.51 2.43
N ILE A 111 12.07 13.01 3.54
CA ILE A 111 11.79 11.68 4.05
C ILE A 111 10.87 11.83 5.25
N LYS A 112 9.71 11.19 5.20
CA LYS A 112 8.71 11.26 6.26
C LYS A 112 8.50 9.90 6.89
N VAL A 113 8.46 9.86 8.23
CA VAL A 113 8.10 8.65 8.97
C VAL A 113 6.57 8.64 9.10
N VAL A 114 5.95 7.62 8.53
CA VAL A 114 4.49 7.52 8.48
C VAL A 114 4.04 6.11 8.86
N LYS A 115 2.80 6.00 9.30
CA LYS A 115 2.11 4.71 9.43
C LYS A 115 1.22 4.53 8.22
N LEU A 116 1.24 3.32 7.65
CA LEU A 116 0.36 2.95 6.55
C LEU A 116 -0.99 2.54 7.14
N ILE A 117 -2.06 3.17 6.65
CA ILE A 117 -3.41 3.02 7.19
C ILE A 117 -4.41 2.80 6.05
N LEU A 118 -5.63 2.42 6.39
CA LEU A 118 -6.77 2.55 5.48
C LEU A 118 -7.53 3.81 5.88
N ASP A 119 -7.83 4.66 4.89
CA ASP A 119 -8.63 5.86 5.15
C ASP A 119 -10.12 5.48 5.30
N TYR A 120 -10.99 6.49 5.46
CA TYR A 120 -12.42 6.24 5.65
C TYR A 120 -13.10 5.59 4.44
N ASP A 121 -12.50 5.73 3.25
CA ASP A 121 -13.00 5.09 2.03
C ASP A 121 -12.42 3.69 1.84
N GLY A 122 -11.61 3.20 2.78
CA GLY A 122 -10.98 1.89 2.68
C GLY A 122 -9.79 1.83 1.74
N ARG A 123 -9.20 2.99 1.39
CA ARG A 123 -8.03 3.08 0.52
C ARG A 123 -6.74 3.16 1.33
N LEU A 124 -5.68 2.58 0.81
CA LEU A 124 -4.36 2.65 1.44
C LEU A 124 -3.85 4.09 1.45
N ALA A 125 -3.45 4.56 2.61
CA ALA A 125 -3.01 5.93 2.84
C ALA A 125 -1.90 5.96 3.88
N ALA A 126 -1.36 7.16 4.16
CA ALA A 126 -0.32 7.34 5.15
C ALA A 126 -0.73 8.41 6.16
N THR A 127 -0.17 8.36 7.37
CA THR A 127 -0.37 9.38 8.38
C THR A 127 0.92 9.66 9.14
N GLU A 128 1.20 10.95 9.42
CA GLU A 128 2.25 11.33 10.36
C GLU A 128 1.72 11.39 11.80
N LEU A 129 0.39 11.41 11.96
CA LEU A 129 -0.26 11.43 13.27
C LEU A 129 -0.37 10.00 13.82
N ILE A 130 0.79 9.37 13.98
CA ILE A 130 0.89 7.93 14.25
C ILE A 130 0.14 7.52 15.51
N GLU A 131 0.22 8.32 16.57
CA GLU A 131 -0.41 8.01 17.86
C GLU A 131 -1.93 7.89 17.74
N SER A 132 -2.55 8.62 16.80
CA SER A 132 -3.99 8.57 16.58
C SER A 132 -4.48 7.27 15.96
N TRP A 133 -3.55 6.47 15.41
CA TRP A 133 -3.84 5.26 14.67
C TRP A 133 -3.25 3.99 15.29
N LEU A 134 -2.57 4.12 16.45
CA LEU A 134 -1.99 2.97 17.14
C LEU A 134 -3.02 2.31 18.05
N ASP A 135 -2.90 0.98 18.21
CA ASP A 135 -3.58 0.28 19.28
C ASP A 135 -2.78 0.47 20.59
N ASN A 136 -3.33 0.00 21.72
CA ASN A 136 -2.71 0.20 23.02
C ASN A 136 -1.32 -0.43 23.12
N ALA A 137 -1.09 -1.57 22.48
CA ALA A 137 0.21 -2.23 22.53
C ALA A 137 1.25 -1.47 21.72
N GLU A 138 0.90 -1.01 20.53
CA GLU A 138 1.78 -0.21 19.67
C GLU A 138 2.11 1.12 20.34
N LEU A 139 1.13 1.78 20.95
CA LEU A 139 1.35 3.03 21.67
C LEU A 139 2.33 2.86 22.82
N THR A 140 2.23 1.77 23.57
CA THR A 140 3.14 1.46 24.66
C THR A 140 4.58 1.32 24.16
N VAL A 141 4.78 0.65 23.02
CA VAL A 141 6.11 0.49 22.43
C VAL A 141 6.69 1.86 22.02
N VAL A 142 5.88 2.70 21.38
CA VAL A 142 6.30 4.04 20.97
C VAL A 142 6.69 4.90 22.18
N GLU A 143 5.92 4.85 23.25
CA GLU A 143 6.24 5.57 24.48
C GLU A 143 7.58 5.12 25.08
N LYS A 144 7.86 3.82 25.11
CA LYS A 144 9.12 3.29 25.61
C LYS A 144 10.31 3.78 24.78
N GLU A 145 10.17 3.82 23.47
CA GLU A 145 11.22 4.31 22.58
C GLU A 145 11.48 5.80 22.80
N GLN A 146 10.44 6.60 23.02
CA GLN A 146 10.57 8.02 23.27
C GLN A 146 11.22 8.34 24.61
N VAL A 147 11.05 7.49 25.60
CA VAL A 147 11.60 7.68 26.94
C VAL A 147 13.08 7.27 27.03
N ALA A 148 13.48 6.38 26.14
CA ALA A 148 14.88 5.95 26.09
C ALA A 148 15.80 7.05 25.57
#